data_0d5be9461e326401c2905f581b2ebe4c
#
_entry.id   0d5be9461e326401c2905f581b2ebe4c
#
_cell.length_a   1.000
_cell.length_b   1.000
_cell.length_c   1.000
_cell.angle_alpha   90.00
_cell.angle_beta   90.00
_cell.angle_gamma   90.00
#
_symmetry.space_group_name_H-M   'P 1'
#
loop_
_entity.id
_entity.type
_entity.pdbx_description
1 polymer ?
#
loop_
_entity_poly.entity_id
_entity_poly.type
_entity_poly.pdbx_seq_one_letter_code
_entity_poly.pdbx_strand_id
1 'polypeptide(L)'
;MRLLFNHDRDPASQNVAFCEAIGRDPFFLIGTSPNANYRPADLQGKRIAVVSEVPTPWICLQQDLRLAGVDPKSLQIAPPRTMAENAALLRSGELDVIQVFQPFAQQLLEEGRGHRWYAAATRGLSTYTTLNTTRGFIERHPDTVLGMTRAIYRTLQWLRAHDAPTIASRLAQWFPDLPHNTLAACCSTYRSLDLWNATPVMQQTGFDWLRDAMQASGDISRRIPFEECVDMRYAEQAVREGVPPISG
;
A
#
# COMPACT_ATOMS: atom_id res chain seq x y z
N MET A 1 -3.08 -1.68 -9.31
CA MET A 1 -2.10 -1.46 -10.38
C MET A 1 -2.12 -2.55 -11.46
N ARG A 2 -1.87 -3.85 -11.18
CA ARG A 2 -1.89 -4.93 -12.22
C ARG A 2 -3.19 -4.96 -13.03
N LEU A 3 -4.31 -4.65 -12.40
CA LEU A 3 -5.61 -4.54 -13.04
C LEU A 3 -5.62 -3.47 -14.14
N LEU A 4 -5.11 -2.28 -13.83
CA LEU A 4 -4.99 -1.18 -14.79
C LEU A 4 -4.08 -1.56 -15.97
N PHE A 5 -2.95 -2.21 -15.72
CA PHE A 5 -2.09 -2.73 -16.79
C PHE A 5 -2.82 -3.74 -17.70
N ASN A 6 -3.61 -4.65 -17.12
CA ASN A 6 -4.35 -5.62 -17.91
C ASN A 6 -5.35 -4.94 -18.83
N HIS A 7 -6.12 -3.97 -18.32
CA HIS A 7 -7.10 -3.23 -19.13
C HIS A 7 -6.47 -2.28 -20.14
N ASP A 8 -5.28 -1.74 -19.86
CA ASP A 8 -4.56 -0.90 -20.83
C ASP A 8 -4.07 -1.72 -22.03
N ARG A 9 -3.56 -2.94 -21.77
CA ARG A 9 -3.04 -3.84 -22.81
C ARG A 9 -4.14 -4.57 -23.57
N ASP A 10 -5.23 -4.89 -22.91
CA ASP A 10 -6.39 -5.61 -23.47
C ASP A 10 -7.69 -4.94 -23.03
N PRO A 11 -8.30 -4.09 -23.90
CA PRO A 11 -9.58 -3.47 -23.62
C PRO A 11 -10.73 -4.47 -23.41
N ALA A 12 -10.59 -5.73 -23.86
CA ALA A 12 -11.56 -6.78 -23.61
C ALA A 12 -11.32 -7.54 -22.30
N SER A 13 -10.35 -7.10 -21.49
CA SER A 13 -10.01 -7.73 -20.20
C SER A 13 -11.25 -7.86 -19.32
N GLN A 14 -11.45 -9.07 -18.78
CA GLN A 14 -12.54 -9.39 -17.87
C GLN A 14 -12.14 -9.31 -16.39
N ASN A 15 -10.91 -8.86 -16.10
CA ASN A 15 -10.42 -8.76 -14.74
C ASN A 15 -11.07 -7.59 -13.99
N VAL A 16 -11.54 -7.84 -12.79
CA VAL A 16 -12.15 -6.80 -11.93
C VAL A 16 -11.73 -6.97 -10.47
N ALA A 17 -11.58 -5.85 -9.77
CA ALA A 17 -11.50 -5.81 -8.32
C ALA A 17 -12.92 -5.91 -7.74
N PHE A 18 -13.11 -6.78 -6.76
CA PHE A 18 -14.40 -6.96 -6.08
C PHE A 18 -14.36 -6.63 -4.59
N CYS A 19 -13.16 -6.36 -4.04
CA CYS A 19 -12.97 -6.08 -2.63
C CYS A 19 -11.64 -5.32 -2.43
N GLU A 20 -11.63 -4.30 -1.59
CA GLU A 20 -10.41 -3.58 -1.19
C GLU A 20 -10.13 -3.75 0.30
N ALA A 21 -8.93 -4.22 0.64
CA ALA A 21 -8.49 -4.38 2.03
C ALA A 21 -7.65 -3.18 2.51
N ILE A 22 -6.82 -2.60 1.62
CA ILE A 22 -5.93 -1.49 1.90
C ILE A 22 -6.11 -0.43 0.82
N GLY A 23 -6.60 0.73 1.23
CA GLY A 23 -6.86 1.86 0.33
C GLY A 23 -5.76 2.93 0.36
N ARG A 24 -4.73 2.79 1.21
CA ARG A 24 -3.61 3.73 1.37
C ARG A 24 -2.28 3.05 1.13
N ASP A 25 -1.28 3.82 0.76
CA ASP A 25 0.07 3.31 0.50
C ASP A 25 0.81 2.96 1.81
N PRO A 26 1.24 1.70 2.03
CA PRO A 26 1.88 1.26 3.27
C PRO A 26 3.36 1.63 3.41
N PHE A 27 3.94 2.33 2.45
CA PHE A 27 5.37 2.62 2.40
C PHE A 27 5.77 3.89 3.15
N PHE A 28 7.05 3.96 3.47
CA PHE A 28 7.68 5.08 4.16
C PHE A 28 8.93 5.51 3.41
N LEU A 29 9.31 6.79 3.57
CA LEU A 29 10.68 7.24 3.33
C LEU A 29 11.39 7.30 4.66
N ILE A 30 12.50 6.58 4.76
CA ILE A 30 13.38 6.56 5.93
C ILE A 30 14.72 7.16 5.53
N GLY A 31 15.13 8.20 6.23
CA GLY A 31 16.42 8.89 6.01
C GLY A 31 17.39 8.67 7.14
N THR A 32 18.69 8.89 6.90
CA THR A 32 19.77 8.74 7.88
C THR A 32 19.80 9.85 8.95
N SER A 33 19.11 10.97 8.70
CA SER A 33 19.02 12.12 9.62
C SER A 33 17.58 12.54 9.84
N PRO A 34 17.23 13.20 10.96
CA PRO A 34 15.89 13.73 11.17
C PRO A 34 15.46 14.73 10.09
N ASN A 35 14.19 14.64 9.63
CA ASN A 35 13.53 15.64 8.80
C ASN A 35 12.04 15.71 9.16
N ALA A 36 11.70 16.44 10.20
CA ALA A 36 10.33 16.56 10.70
C ALA A 36 9.40 17.35 9.76
N ASN A 37 9.96 18.18 8.88
CA ASN A 37 9.24 19.04 7.95
C ASN A 37 9.49 18.61 6.49
N TYR A 38 9.56 17.31 6.25
CA TYR A 38 9.84 16.74 4.94
C TYR A 38 8.97 17.37 3.83
N ARG A 39 9.65 17.72 2.76
CA ARG A 39 9.04 18.11 1.47
C ARG A 39 9.67 17.26 0.35
N PRO A 40 8.94 16.93 -0.73
CA PRO A 40 9.49 16.13 -1.83
C PRO A 40 10.79 16.67 -2.42
N ALA A 41 11.00 18.00 -2.41
CA ALA A 41 12.25 18.62 -2.84
C ALA A 41 13.48 18.24 -2.00
N ASP A 42 13.31 17.82 -0.76
CA ASP A 42 14.39 17.40 0.14
C ASP A 42 15.09 16.10 -0.32
N LEU A 43 14.48 15.40 -1.30
CA LEU A 43 15.10 14.25 -1.95
C LEU A 43 16.18 14.64 -2.99
N GLN A 44 16.19 15.87 -3.45
CA GLN A 44 17.20 16.32 -4.43
C GLN A 44 18.60 16.27 -3.82
N GLY A 45 19.56 15.76 -4.60
CA GLY A 45 20.96 15.60 -4.15
C GLY A 45 21.20 14.46 -3.15
N LYS A 46 20.17 13.68 -2.79
CA LYS A 46 20.30 12.49 -1.93
C LYS A 46 20.51 11.24 -2.75
N ARG A 47 21.28 10.28 -2.21
CA ARG A 47 21.40 8.91 -2.73
C ARG A 47 20.19 8.11 -2.25
N ILE A 48 19.29 7.80 -3.14
CA ILE A 48 17.98 7.25 -2.80
C ILE A 48 17.84 5.83 -3.34
N ALA A 49 17.36 4.90 -2.52
CA ALA A 49 16.85 3.64 -3.03
C ALA A 49 15.32 3.62 -2.96
N VAL A 50 14.69 3.26 -4.08
CA VAL A 50 13.25 3.05 -4.17
C VAL A 50 12.94 1.57 -4.21
N VAL A 51 11.69 1.21 -3.92
CA VAL A 51 11.24 -0.18 -4.00
C VAL A 51 11.26 -0.64 -5.46
N SER A 52 11.92 -1.76 -5.71
CA SER A 52 12.03 -2.40 -7.03
C SER A 52 11.31 -3.75 -7.12
N GLU A 53 11.00 -4.37 -5.97
CA GLU A 53 10.31 -5.66 -5.89
C GLU A 53 8.85 -5.58 -6.34
N VAL A 54 8.23 -4.40 -6.19
CA VAL A 54 6.90 -4.07 -6.72
C VAL A 54 6.90 -2.61 -7.21
N PRO A 55 6.28 -2.30 -8.37
CA PRO A 55 6.40 -0.97 -8.98
C PRO A 55 5.52 0.11 -8.34
N THR A 56 4.42 -0.25 -7.66
CA THR A 56 3.43 0.70 -7.14
C THR A 56 4.02 1.79 -6.24
N PRO A 57 4.89 1.51 -5.24
CA PRO A 57 5.40 2.54 -4.34
C PRO A 57 6.19 3.63 -5.06
N TRP A 58 7.01 3.23 -6.04
CA TRP A 58 7.79 4.18 -6.82
C TRP A 58 6.90 5.04 -7.74
N ILE A 59 5.92 4.44 -8.41
CA ILE A 59 4.94 5.18 -9.23
C ILE A 59 4.19 6.22 -8.37
N CYS A 60 3.76 5.83 -7.17
CA CYS A 60 3.10 6.73 -6.22
C CYS A 60 4.03 7.87 -5.76
N LEU A 61 5.28 7.56 -5.42
CA LEU A 61 6.25 8.58 -5.03
C LEU A 61 6.58 9.54 -6.19
N GLN A 62 6.70 9.04 -7.41
CA GLN A 62 6.88 9.90 -8.57
C GLN A 62 5.71 10.89 -8.75
N GLN A 63 4.48 10.47 -8.46
CA GLN A 63 3.33 11.35 -8.52
C GLN A 63 3.39 12.43 -7.42
N ASP A 64 3.78 12.06 -6.18
CA ASP A 64 3.99 13.05 -5.11
C ASP A 64 5.04 14.09 -5.51
N LEU A 65 6.15 13.64 -6.14
CA LEU A 65 7.20 14.53 -6.65
C LEU A 65 6.67 15.50 -7.71
N ARG A 66 5.95 14.97 -8.71
CA ARG A 66 5.37 15.81 -9.78
C ARG A 66 4.39 16.84 -9.24
N LEU A 67 3.52 16.44 -8.31
CA LEU A 67 2.56 17.35 -7.68
C LEU A 67 3.26 18.46 -6.86
N ALA A 68 4.46 18.19 -6.36
CA ALA A 68 5.31 19.16 -5.67
C ALA A 68 6.25 19.96 -6.60
N GLY A 69 6.13 19.77 -7.93
CA GLY A 69 6.98 20.46 -8.91
C GLY A 69 8.41 19.91 -9.01
N VAL A 70 8.65 18.70 -8.53
CA VAL A 70 9.96 18.02 -8.61
C VAL A 70 9.93 17.00 -9.74
N ASP A 71 10.87 17.09 -10.68
CA ASP A 71 11.03 16.06 -11.71
C ASP A 71 11.63 14.79 -11.10
N PRO A 72 10.94 13.64 -11.12
CA PRO A 72 11.49 12.39 -10.61
C PRO A 72 12.81 11.97 -11.27
N LYS A 73 13.05 12.37 -12.51
CA LYS A 73 14.29 12.08 -13.25
C LYS A 73 15.51 12.86 -12.73
N SER A 74 15.29 13.92 -11.94
CA SER A 74 16.37 14.70 -11.32
C SER A 74 16.97 14.03 -10.09
N LEU A 75 16.34 12.95 -9.59
CA LEU A 75 16.79 12.26 -8.39
C LEU A 75 17.91 11.27 -8.68
N GLN A 76 18.81 11.10 -7.71
CA GLN A 76 19.89 10.10 -7.75
C GLN A 76 19.39 8.76 -7.20
N ILE A 77 18.75 7.96 -8.07
CA ILE A 77 18.21 6.67 -7.70
C ILE A 77 19.28 5.59 -7.81
N ALA A 78 19.50 4.86 -6.71
CA ALA A 78 20.44 3.73 -6.66
C ALA A 78 19.93 2.56 -7.54
N PRO A 79 20.83 1.69 -8.01
CA PRO A 79 20.45 0.48 -8.73
C PRO A 79 19.44 -0.37 -7.94
N PRO A 80 18.53 -1.08 -8.62
CA PRO A 80 17.52 -1.93 -7.99
C PRO A 80 18.13 -2.98 -7.06
N ARG A 81 17.61 -3.05 -5.83
CA ARG A 81 17.93 -4.05 -4.79
C ARG A 81 16.70 -4.35 -3.98
N THR A 82 16.74 -5.41 -3.19
CA THR A 82 15.69 -5.73 -2.23
C THR A 82 15.61 -4.68 -1.12
N MET A 83 14.46 -4.57 -0.47
CA MET A 83 14.30 -3.67 0.69
C MET A 83 15.25 -4.02 1.83
N ALA A 84 15.56 -5.31 2.01
CA ALA A 84 16.53 -5.76 3.01
C ALA A 84 17.95 -5.24 2.72
N GLU A 85 18.41 -5.35 1.47
CA GLU A 85 19.70 -4.80 1.04
C GLU A 85 19.74 -3.28 1.15
N ASN A 86 18.67 -2.59 0.73
CA ASN A 86 18.56 -1.14 0.86
C ASN A 86 18.59 -0.70 2.34
N ALA A 87 17.96 -1.44 3.24
CA ALA A 87 18.03 -1.19 4.68
C ALA A 87 19.47 -1.37 5.23
N ALA A 88 20.22 -2.35 4.74
CA ALA A 88 21.62 -2.54 5.10
C ALA A 88 22.49 -1.36 4.62
N LEU A 89 22.30 -0.89 3.39
CA LEU A 89 23.00 0.25 2.82
C LEU A 89 22.67 1.58 3.52
N LEU A 90 21.44 1.74 4.02
CA LEU A 90 21.10 2.88 4.86
C LEU A 90 21.85 2.82 6.21
N ARG A 91 21.91 1.63 6.84
CA ARG A 91 22.65 1.43 8.10
C ARG A 91 24.15 1.76 7.98
N SER A 92 24.76 1.43 6.83
CA SER A 92 26.18 1.73 6.55
C SER A 92 26.43 3.19 6.12
N GLY A 93 25.37 3.96 5.83
CA GLY A 93 25.50 5.33 5.33
C GLY A 93 25.84 5.42 3.83
N GLU A 94 25.74 4.33 3.09
CA GLU A 94 25.90 4.32 1.63
C GLU A 94 24.69 4.91 0.89
N LEU A 95 23.50 4.86 1.51
CA LEU A 95 22.27 5.53 1.07
C LEU A 95 21.87 6.59 2.08
N ASP A 96 21.30 7.68 1.61
CA ASP A 96 20.80 8.77 2.44
C ASP A 96 19.33 8.60 2.81
N VAL A 97 18.53 8.06 1.86
CA VAL A 97 17.08 7.83 2.01
C VAL A 97 16.69 6.54 1.32
N ILE A 98 15.80 5.78 1.93
CA ILE A 98 15.21 4.59 1.29
C ILE A 98 13.69 4.59 1.36
N GLN A 99 13.04 4.02 0.36
CA GLN A 99 11.63 3.71 0.37
C GLN A 99 11.46 2.26 0.82
N VAL A 100 10.74 2.04 1.92
CA VAL A 100 10.51 0.70 2.51
C VAL A 100 9.14 0.65 3.19
N PHE A 101 8.68 -0.58 3.51
CA PHE A 101 7.50 -0.79 4.37
C PHE A 101 7.87 -1.55 5.65
N GLN A 102 6.88 -1.90 6.49
CA GLN A 102 7.12 -2.70 7.69
C GLN A 102 7.50 -4.15 7.35
N PRO A 103 8.38 -4.81 8.12
CA PRO A 103 8.98 -4.34 9.38
C PRO A 103 10.26 -3.50 9.22
N PHE A 104 10.83 -3.38 8.02
CA PHE A 104 12.12 -2.71 7.78
C PHE A 104 12.15 -1.27 8.30
N ALA A 105 11.05 -0.51 8.10
CA ALA A 105 10.95 0.85 8.60
C ALA A 105 11.07 0.87 10.13
N GLN A 106 10.31 0.02 10.84
CA GLN A 106 10.31 -0.03 12.30
C GLN A 106 11.65 -0.46 12.87
N GLN A 107 12.28 -1.47 12.28
CA GLN A 107 13.61 -1.95 12.70
C GLN A 107 14.65 -0.83 12.63
N LEU A 108 14.69 -0.08 11.53
CA LEU A 108 15.63 1.05 11.37
C LEU A 108 15.39 2.16 12.40
N LEU A 109 14.12 2.43 12.76
CA LEU A 109 13.77 3.40 13.80
C LEU A 109 14.24 2.93 15.19
N GLU A 110 13.97 1.67 15.54
CA GLU A 110 14.36 1.07 16.84
C GLU A 110 15.87 0.98 17.02
N GLU A 111 16.61 0.71 15.95
CA GLU A 111 18.07 0.70 15.92
C GLU A 111 18.69 2.10 16.01
N GLY A 112 17.88 3.17 15.89
CA GLY A 112 18.40 4.55 15.80
C GLY A 112 19.22 4.81 14.54
N ARG A 113 19.04 3.98 13.49
CA ARG A 113 19.75 4.05 12.21
C ARG A 113 18.94 4.70 11.11
N GLY A 114 17.67 5.01 11.38
CA GLY A 114 16.78 5.67 10.43
C GLY A 114 15.81 6.62 11.12
N HIS A 115 15.34 7.61 10.36
CA HIS A 115 14.34 8.58 10.76
C HIS A 115 13.22 8.60 9.74
N ARG A 116 11.97 8.52 10.19
CA ARG A 116 10.81 8.57 9.27
C ARG A 116 10.65 10.00 8.75
N TRP A 117 10.90 10.19 7.47
CA TRP A 117 10.65 11.45 6.77
C TRP A 117 9.21 11.56 6.29
N TYR A 118 8.69 10.47 5.75
CA TYR A 118 7.36 10.45 5.14
C TYR A 118 6.67 9.11 5.37
N ALA A 119 5.38 9.14 5.63
CA ALA A 119 4.50 7.98 5.58
C ALA A 119 3.55 8.17 4.40
N ALA A 120 3.68 7.35 3.37
CA ALA A 120 2.94 7.53 2.12
C ALA A 120 1.41 7.47 2.29
N ALA A 121 0.92 6.77 3.33
CA ALA A 121 -0.50 6.75 3.69
C ALA A 121 -1.08 8.15 3.99
N THR A 122 -0.24 9.13 4.37
CA THR A 122 -0.70 10.51 4.66
C THR A 122 -1.14 11.30 3.43
N ARG A 123 -0.80 10.84 2.21
CA ARG A 123 -1.33 11.45 0.96
C ARG A 123 -2.83 11.25 0.81
N GLY A 124 -3.41 10.28 1.51
CA GLY A 124 -4.82 9.90 1.37
C GLY A 124 -5.01 8.57 0.63
N LEU A 125 -6.19 8.39 0.06
CA LEU A 125 -6.53 7.17 -0.68
C LEU A 125 -5.74 7.10 -2.00
N SER A 126 -5.24 5.91 -2.31
CA SER A 126 -4.48 5.63 -3.53
C SER A 126 -4.74 4.21 -4.07
N THR A 127 -5.76 3.55 -3.58
CA THR A 127 -6.09 2.15 -3.89
C THR A 127 -4.85 1.24 -3.90
N TYR A 128 -4.72 0.35 -2.92
CA TYR A 128 -3.47 -0.39 -2.79
C TYR A 128 -3.66 -1.91 -2.89
N THR A 129 -4.32 -2.54 -1.91
CA THR A 129 -4.52 -3.99 -1.90
C THR A 129 -5.96 -4.34 -2.18
N THR A 130 -6.17 -5.01 -3.31
CA THR A 130 -7.49 -5.43 -3.78
C THR A 130 -7.52 -6.92 -4.05
N LEU A 131 -8.68 -7.54 -3.85
CA LEU A 131 -8.97 -8.88 -4.33
C LEU A 131 -9.57 -8.76 -5.72
N ASN A 132 -9.00 -9.54 -6.65
CA ASN A 132 -9.35 -9.46 -8.06
C ASN A 132 -9.76 -10.84 -8.59
N THR A 133 -10.67 -10.85 -9.54
CA THR A 133 -11.10 -12.04 -10.28
C THR A 133 -11.58 -11.64 -11.67
N THR A 134 -12.22 -12.53 -12.40
CA THR A 134 -12.84 -12.22 -13.69
C THR A 134 -14.36 -12.05 -13.56
N ARG A 135 -14.99 -11.26 -14.43
CA ARG A 135 -16.46 -11.11 -14.47
C ARG A 135 -17.15 -12.47 -14.62
N GLY A 136 -16.66 -13.33 -15.51
CA GLY A 136 -17.22 -14.66 -15.69
C GLY A 136 -17.07 -15.57 -14.45
N PHE A 137 -16.05 -15.38 -13.61
CA PHE A 137 -15.97 -16.08 -12.32
C PHE A 137 -17.05 -15.58 -11.35
N ILE A 138 -17.23 -14.26 -11.27
CA ILE A 138 -18.28 -13.65 -10.43
C ILE A 138 -19.66 -14.19 -10.80
N GLU A 139 -19.96 -14.29 -12.10
CA GLU A 139 -21.25 -14.78 -12.59
C GLU A 139 -21.51 -16.26 -12.24
N ARG A 140 -20.47 -17.10 -12.34
CA ARG A 140 -20.59 -18.53 -12.03
C ARG A 140 -20.48 -18.86 -10.54
N HIS A 141 -19.85 -18.02 -9.74
CA HIS A 141 -19.53 -18.29 -8.33
C HIS A 141 -19.85 -17.10 -7.40
N PRO A 142 -21.07 -16.53 -7.48
CA PRO A 142 -21.44 -15.33 -6.70
C PRO A 142 -21.30 -15.55 -5.20
N ASP A 143 -21.66 -16.72 -4.68
CA ASP A 143 -21.58 -17.04 -3.26
C ASP A 143 -20.14 -17.11 -2.76
N THR A 144 -19.21 -17.58 -3.60
CA THR A 144 -17.77 -17.61 -3.26
C THR A 144 -17.24 -16.19 -3.15
N VAL A 145 -17.59 -15.32 -4.09
CA VAL A 145 -17.15 -13.91 -4.09
C VAL A 145 -17.72 -13.17 -2.88
N LEU A 146 -18.99 -13.35 -2.58
CA LEU A 146 -19.63 -12.77 -1.39
C LEU A 146 -19.03 -13.33 -0.10
N GLY A 147 -18.78 -14.64 -0.02
CA GLY A 147 -18.15 -15.29 1.12
C GLY A 147 -16.76 -14.74 1.40
N MET A 148 -15.93 -14.59 0.36
CA MET A 148 -14.59 -13.98 0.47
C MET A 148 -14.67 -12.53 0.92
N THR A 149 -15.58 -11.75 0.35
CA THR A 149 -15.78 -10.34 0.71
C THR A 149 -16.20 -10.18 2.17
N ARG A 150 -17.14 -11.03 2.64
CA ARG A 150 -17.55 -11.05 4.07
C ARG A 150 -16.40 -11.43 4.98
N ALA A 151 -15.51 -12.37 4.59
CA ALA A 151 -14.34 -12.75 5.36
C ALA A 151 -13.36 -11.58 5.50
N ILE A 152 -13.07 -10.86 4.41
CA ILE A 152 -12.25 -9.65 4.45
C ILE A 152 -12.91 -8.59 5.32
N TYR A 153 -14.21 -8.33 5.17
CA TYR A 153 -14.90 -7.32 5.97
C TYR A 153 -14.87 -7.65 7.47
N ARG A 154 -15.09 -8.91 7.85
CA ARG A 154 -14.93 -9.36 9.24
C ARG A 154 -13.52 -9.10 9.77
N THR A 155 -12.50 -9.38 8.95
CA THR A 155 -11.11 -9.13 9.31
C THR A 155 -10.84 -7.64 9.51
N LEU A 156 -11.33 -6.78 8.63
CA LEU A 156 -11.22 -5.33 8.76
C LEU A 156 -11.91 -4.81 10.05
N GLN A 157 -13.10 -5.32 10.36
CA GLN A 157 -13.80 -4.98 11.60
C GLN A 157 -13.01 -5.45 12.83
N TRP A 158 -12.45 -6.67 12.79
CA TRP A 158 -11.63 -7.19 13.87
C TRP A 158 -10.37 -6.34 14.10
N LEU A 159 -9.64 -5.97 13.03
CA LEU A 159 -8.46 -5.10 13.10
C LEU A 159 -8.79 -3.73 13.72
N ARG A 160 -9.96 -3.18 13.46
CA ARG A 160 -10.41 -1.91 14.04
C ARG A 160 -10.79 -2.03 15.51
N ALA A 161 -11.35 -3.17 15.91
CA ALA A 161 -11.83 -3.42 17.27
C ALA A 161 -10.70 -3.76 18.28
N HIS A 162 -9.52 -4.19 17.79
CA HIS A 162 -8.45 -4.67 18.65
C HIS A 162 -7.24 -3.73 18.65
N ASP A 163 -6.50 -3.72 19.75
CA ASP A 163 -5.26 -2.96 19.89
C ASP A 163 -4.08 -3.61 19.15
N ALA A 164 -3.01 -2.86 18.99
CA ALA A 164 -1.84 -3.33 18.26
C ALA A 164 -1.14 -4.55 18.88
N PRO A 165 -1.00 -4.69 20.21
CA PRO A 165 -0.47 -5.91 20.82
C PRO A 165 -1.30 -7.16 20.52
N THR A 166 -2.63 -7.06 20.58
CA THR A 166 -3.55 -8.15 20.22
C THR A 166 -3.41 -8.56 18.77
N ILE A 167 -3.33 -7.59 17.87
CA ILE A 167 -3.09 -7.85 16.42
C ILE A 167 -1.74 -8.54 16.24
N ALA A 168 -0.68 -8.04 16.88
CA ALA A 168 0.66 -8.61 16.79
C ALA A 168 0.69 -10.06 17.29
N SER A 169 -0.01 -10.37 18.38
CA SER A 169 -0.11 -11.75 18.91
C SER A 169 -0.73 -12.71 17.88
N ARG A 170 -1.73 -12.27 17.11
CA ARG A 170 -2.32 -13.09 16.03
C ARG A 170 -1.39 -13.27 14.84
N LEU A 171 -0.54 -12.28 14.56
CA LEU A 171 0.39 -12.30 13.43
C LEU A 171 1.70 -13.01 13.75
N ALA A 172 2.08 -13.18 15.01
CA ALA A 172 3.39 -13.66 15.43
C ALA A 172 3.84 -14.97 14.77
N GLN A 173 2.92 -15.90 14.51
CA GLN A 173 3.21 -17.18 13.86
C GLN A 173 3.76 -17.03 12.42
N TRP A 174 3.44 -15.93 11.73
CA TRP A 174 3.93 -15.63 10.37
C TRP A 174 5.18 -14.76 10.37
N PHE A 175 5.59 -14.27 11.55
CA PHE A 175 6.78 -13.43 11.74
C PHE A 175 7.63 -13.97 12.91
N PRO A 176 8.09 -15.24 12.84
CA PRO A 176 8.74 -15.90 13.98
C PRO A 176 10.04 -15.23 14.41
N ASP A 177 10.74 -14.59 13.48
CA ASP A 177 12.02 -13.91 13.73
C ASP A 177 11.87 -12.46 14.19
N LEU A 178 10.63 -11.94 14.27
CA LEU A 178 10.37 -10.56 14.65
C LEU A 178 9.93 -10.47 16.11
N PRO A 179 10.63 -9.68 16.97
CA PRO A 179 10.21 -9.47 18.35
C PRO A 179 8.76 -8.96 18.42
N HIS A 180 7.99 -9.46 19.38
CA HIS A 180 6.57 -9.14 19.52
C HIS A 180 6.32 -7.62 19.69
N ASN A 181 7.20 -6.91 20.43
CA ASN A 181 7.11 -5.46 20.60
C ASN A 181 7.33 -4.70 19.28
N THR A 182 8.27 -5.15 18.44
CA THR A 182 8.52 -4.59 17.11
C THR A 182 7.30 -4.82 16.20
N LEU A 183 6.72 -6.03 16.23
CA LEU A 183 5.50 -6.34 15.46
C LEU A 183 4.31 -5.50 15.93
N ALA A 184 4.15 -5.32 17.25
CA ALA A 184 3.12 -4.46 17.81
C ALA A 184 3.31 -2.99 17.41
N ALA A 185 4.55 -2.49 17.37
CA ALA A 185 4.85 -1.13 16.91
C ALA A 185 4.54 -0.95 15.41
N CYS A 186 4.81 -1.96 14.57
CA CYS A 186 4.39 -1.97 13.16
C CYS A 186 2.86 -1.86 13.04
N CYS A 187 2.12 -2.68 13.79
CA CYS A 187 0.66 -2.67 13.81
C CYS A 187 0.11 -1.32 14.30
N SER A 188 0.71 -0.76 15.37
CA SER A 188 0.34 0.55 15.92
C SER A 188 0.51 1.67 14.88
N THR A 189 1.63 1.66 14.16
CA THR A 189 1.90 2.63 13.09
C THR A 189 0.86 2.52 11.99
N TYR A 190 0.56 1.33 11.49
CA TYR A 190 -0.44 1.14 10.42
C TYR A 190 -1.86 1.49 10.86
N ARG A 191 -2.22 1.22 12.11
CA ARG A 191 -3.50 1.66 12.69
C ARG A 191 -3.62 3.19 12.72
N SER A 192 -2.56 3.88 13.21
CA SER A 192 -2.54 5.35 13.29
C SER A 192 -2.62 6.05 11.93
N LEU A 193 -2.27 5.34 10.86
CA LEU A 193 -2.33 5.81 9.49
C LEU A 193 -3.62 5.41 8.76
N ASP A 194 -4.58 4.80 9.46
CA ASP A 194 -5.81 4.26 8.84
C ASP A 194 -5.53 3.38 7.61
N LEU A 195 -4.47 2.57 7.68
CA LEU A 195 -4.03 1.77 6.54
C LEU A 195 -5.08 0.71 6.15
N TRP A 196 -5.67 0.03 7.13
CA TRP A 196 -6.72 -0.94 6.92
C TRP A 196 -8.07 -0.25 6.75
N ASN A 197 -8.74 -0.54 5.65
CA ASN A 197 -10.02 0.08 5.33
C ASN A 197 -11.09 -0.20 6.42
N ALA A 198 -12.04 0.73 6.56
CA ALA A 198 -13.19 0.51 7.44
C ALA A 198 -14.19 -0.49 6.83
N THR A 199 -14.27 -0.55 5.50
CA THR A 199 -15.15 -1.42 4.73
C THR A 199 -14.40 -1.95 3.51
N PRO A 200 -14.87 -3.06 2.89
CA PRO A 200 -14.23 -3.63 1.71
C PRO A 200 -14.55 -2.86 0.40
N VAL A 201 -15.25 -1.74 0.48
CA VAL A 201 -15.68 -0.95 -0.69
C VAL A 201 -14.55 -0.02 -1.12
N MET A 202 -14.07 -0.22 -2.36
CA MET A 202 -13.10 0.66 -2.98
C MET A 202 -13.71 2.04 -3.26
N GLN A 203 -12.99 3.10 -2.90
CA GLN A 203 -13.40 4.46 -3.21
C GLN A 203 -12.84 4.88 -4.57
N GLN A 204 -13.69 5.44 -5.43
CA GLN A 204 -13.30 5.89 -6.76
C GLN A 204 -12.15 6.91 -6.72
N THR A 205 -12.13 7.78 -5.71
CA THR A 205 -11.05 8.77 -5.55
C THR A 205 -9.67 8.13 -5.41
N GLY A 206 -9.55 6.99 -4.70
CA GLY A 206 -8.30 6.26 -4.57
C GLY A 206 -7.87 5.58 -5.87
N PHE A 207 -8.83 5.00 -6.59
CA PHE A 207 -8.60 4.43 -7.91
C PHE A 207 -8.15 5.50 -8.92
N ASP A 208 -8.85 6.63 -8.96
CA ASP A 208 -8.54 7.74 -9.86
C ASP A 208 -7.13 8.27 -9.60
N TRP A 209 -6.76 8.43 -8.33
CA TRP A 209 -5.42 8.88 -7.97
C TRP A 209 -4.33 7.92 -8.48
N LEU A 210 -4.48 6.61 -8.27
CA LEU A 210 -3.53 5.60 -8.75
C LEU A 210 -3.46 5.56 -10.28
N ARG A 211 -4.63 5.58 -10.97
CA ARG A 211 -4.71 5.61 -12.42
C ARG A 211 -3.98 6.83 -12.99
N ASP A 212 -4.23 8.01 -12.42
CA ASP A 212 -3.62 9.25 -12.88
C ASP A 212 -2.10 9.26 -12.63
N ALA A 213 -1.63 8.66 -11.53
CA ALA A 213 -0.20 8.45 -11.27
C ALA A 213 0.44 7.55 -12.32
N MET A 214 -0.21 6.42 -12.67
CA MET A 214 0.27 5.49 -13.70
C MET A 214 0.25 6.13 -15.12
N GLN A 215 -0.73 6.95 -15.42
CA GLN A 215 -0.78 7.68 -16.68
C GLN A 215 0.33 8.73 -16.77
N ALA A 216 0.56 9.47 -15.68
CA ALA A 216 1.61 10.48 -15.61
C ALA A 216 3.03 9.89 -15.68
N SER A 217 3.22 8.64 -15.22
CA SER A 217 4.49 7.92 -15.36
C SER A 217 4.68 7.25 -16.73
N GLY A 218 3.61 7.19 -17.55
CA GLY A 218 3.63 6.51 -18.85
C GLY A 218 3.46 4.98 -18.76
N ASP A 219 3.05 4.47 -17.60
CA ASP A 219 2.83 3.05 -17.36
C ASP A 219 1.54 2.54 -18.01
N ILE A 220 0.57 3.42 -18.22
CA ILE A 220 -0.65 3.17 -19.01
C ILE A 220 -0.85 4.28 -20.04
N SER A 221 -1.42 3.92 -21.19
CA SER A 221 -1.59 4.81 -22.33
C SER A 221 -2.95 5.51 -22.36
N ARG A 222 -3.99 4.89 -21.76
CA ARG A 222 -5.36 5.42 -21.76
C ARG A 222 -5.90 5.66 -20.34
N ARG A 223 -6.88 6.57 -20.24
CA ARG A 223 -7.62 6.80 -19.01
C ARG A 223 -8.70 5.73 -18.86
N ILE A 224 -8.40 4.67 -18.11
CA ILE A 224 -9.28 3.53 -17.90
C ILE A 224 -10.41 3.93 -16.93
N PRO A 225 -11.70 3.78 -17.29
CA PRO A 225 -12.82 4.04 -16.39
C PRO A 225 -12.84 3.10 -15.18
N PHE A 226 -13.37 3.60 -14.06
CA PHE A 226 -13.52 2.81 -12.82
C PHE A 226 -14.35 1.56 -13.06
N GLU A 227 -15.45 1.68 -13.79
CA GLU A 227 -16.44 0.63 -14.06
C GLU A 227 -15.87 -0.52 -14.91
N GLU A 228 -14.84 -0.27 -15.69
CA GLU A 228 -14.14 -1.35 -16.42
C GLU A 228 -13.36 -2.25 -15.46
N CYS A 229 -12.82 -1.68 -14.38
CA CYS A 229 -11.90 -2.35 -13.47
C CYS A 229 -12.54 -2.84 -12.18
N VAL A 230 -13.74 -2.37 -11.81
CA VAL A 230 -14.24 -2.51 -10.44
C VAL A 230 -15.69 -3.01 -10.44
N ASP A 231 -15.98 -3.97 -9.56
CA ASP A 231 -17.32 -4.48 -9.28
C ASP A 231 -17.52 -4.59 -7.77
N MET A 232 -18.07 -3.54 -7.16
CA MET A 232 -18.25 -3.46 -5.70
C MET A 232 -19.59 -3.98 -5.20
N ARG A 233 -20.44 -4.59 -6.06
CA ARG A 233 -21.77 -5.08 -5.67
C ARG A 233 -21.76 -5.95 -4.41
N TYR A 234 -20.80 -6.87 -4.31
CA TYR A 234 -20.68 -7.78 -3.17
C TYR A 234 -20.06 -7.10 -1.93
N ALA A 235 -19.17 -6.15 -2.12
CA ALA A 235 -18.61 -5.35 -1.03
C ALA A 235 -19.70 -4.47 -0.40
N GLU A 236 -20.49 -3.80 -1.22
CA GLU A 236 -21.63 -3.01 -0.79
C GLU A 236 -22.72 -3.87 -0.14
N GLN A 237 -22.99 -5.07 -0.69
CA GLN A 237 -23.92 -6.02 -0.10
C GLN A 237 -23.46 -6.46 1.29
N ALA A 238 -22.19 -6.84 1.44
CA ALA A 238 -21.63 -7.26 2.72
C ALA A 238 -21.71 -6.14 3.78
N VAL A 239 -21.52 -4.88 3.35
CA VAL A 239 -21.65 -3.71 4.25
C VAL A 239 -23.10 -3.49 4.67
N ARG A 240 -24.06 -3.55 3.74
CA ARG A 240 -25.49 -3.40 4.05
C ARG A 240 -26.02 -4.48 4.99
N GLU A 241 -25.60 -5.71 4.79
CA GLU A 241 -26.03 -6.86 5.60
C GLU A 241 -25.32 -6.92 6.96
N GLY A 242 -24.15 -6.30 7.05
CA GLY A 242 -23.24 -6.46 8.18
C GLY A 242 -22.58 -7.84 8.19
N VAL A 243 -21.60 -7.99 9.07
CA VAL A 243 -20.89 -9.27 9.27
C VAL A 243 -20.79 -9.59 10.76
N PRO A 244 -20.96 -10.86 11.15
CA PRO A 244 -20.80 -11.25 12.54
C PRO A 244 -19.33 -11.05 12.96
N PRO A 245 -19.04 -10.73 14.23
CA PRO A 245 -17.68 -10.62 14.73
C PRO A 245 -16.90 -11.94 14.58
N ILE A 246 -15.59 -11.85 14.50
CA ILE A 246 -14.72 -13.01 14.58
C ILE A 246 -14.77 -13.47 16.04
N SER A 247 -15.23 -14.70 16.28
CA SER A 247 -15.12 -15.34 17.59
C SER A 247 -13.66 -15.50 17.95
N GLY A 248 -13.29 -15.12 19.15
CA GLY A 248 -11.91 -15.05 19.64
C GLY A 248 -11.15 -16.39 19.66
#